data_4d3a37cb1b85cd2e8148ea75bba3bf87
#
_entry.id   4d3a37cb1b85cd2e8148ea75bba3bf87
#
_cell.length_a   1.000
_cell.length_b   1.000
_cell.length_c   1.000
_cell.angle_alpha   90.00
_cell.angle_beta   90.00
_cell.angle_gamma   90.00
#
_symmetry.space_group_name_H-M   'P 1'
#
loop_
_entity.id
_entity.type
_entity.pdbx_description
1 polymer ?
#
loop_
_entity_poly.entity_id
_entity_poly.type
_entity_poly.pdbx_seq_one_letter_code
_entity_poly.pdbx_strand_id
1 'polypeptide(L)'
;MIYSSTEIGSRIAPVAKEFDVKKMILFGSYARGEASEESDIDFLYQHEGSKVKGLISVERFRQALEQALGKRVDLISMESLDVAYNQEHRKFIVDGIRSNKEIVFG
;
A
#
# COMPACT_ATOMS: atom_id res chain seq x y z
N MET A 1 16.10 -2.12 -9.20
CA MET A 1 16.47 -2.06 -7.78
C MET A 1 15.36 -2.60 -6.91
N ILE A 2 15.68 -3.47 -5.97
CA ILE A 2 14.72 -4.04 -5.04
C ILE A 2 14.93 -3.40 -3.67
N TYR A 3 13.90 -2.73 -3.15
CA TYR A 3 14.00 -2.04 -1.86
C TYR A 3 13.74 -2.98 -0.70
N SER A 4 14.39 -2.73 0.43
CA SER A 4 13.98 -3.33 1.70
C SER A 4 12.74 -2.61 2.21
N SER A 5 12.01 -3.23 3.16
CA SER A 5 10.85 -2.59 3.76
C SER A 5 11.23 -1.31 4.50
N THR A 6 12.40 -1.25 5.11
CA THR A 6 12.90 -0.05 5.77
C THR A 6 13.12 1.09 4.78
N GLU A 7 13.71 0.78 3.62
CA GLU A 7 13.90 1.79 2.55
C GLU A 7 12.57 2.30 2.02
N ILE A 8 11.62 1.39 1.80
CA ILE A 8 10.28 1.76 1.35
C ILE A 8 9.63 2.71 2.35
N GLY A 9 9.67 2.36 3.64
CA GLY A 9 9.10 3.19 4.69
C GLY A 9 9.70 4.59 4.73
N SER A 10 11.02 4.70 4.60
CA SER A 10 11.71 5.99 4.59
C SER A 10 11.30 6.84 3.39
N ARG A 11 11.14 6.22 2.22
CA ARG A 11 10.81 6.95 1.00
C ARG A 11 9.36 7.41 0.96
N ILE A 12 8.44 6.64 1.51
CA ILE A 12 7.02 6.98 1.49
C ILE A 12 6.59 7.89 2.63
N ALA A 13 7.36 7.98 3.71
CA ALA A 13 6.98 8.76 4.88
C ALA A 13 6.60 10.22 4.57
N PRO A 14 7.39 10.99 3.78
CA PRO A 14 6.99 12.35 3.43
C PRO A 14 5.68 12.41 2.66
N VAL A 15 5.45 11.43 1.77
CA VAL A 15 4.23 11.37 0.97
C VAL A 15 3.02 11.07 1.85
N ALA A 16 3.15 10.09 2.74
CA ALA A 16 2.07 9.75 3.67
C ALA A 16 1.71 10.94 4.55
N LYS A 17 2.69 11.66 5.03
CA LYS A 17 2.47 12.86 5.84
C LYS A 17 1.79 13.97 5.07
N GLU A 18 2.17 14.18 3.82
CA GLU A 18 1.56 15.20 2.95
C GLU A 18 0.07 14.94 2.75
N PHE A 19 -0.32 13.69 2.62
CA PHE A 19 -1.72 13.31 2.38
C PHE A 19 -2.46 12.95 3.67
N ASP A 20 -1.85 13.16 4.83
CA ASP A 20 -2.43 12.81 6.14
C ASP A 20 -2.85 11.35 6.24
N VAL A 21 -2.12 10.47 5.57
CA VAL A 21 -2.32 9.03 5.70
C VAL A 21 -1.61 8.59 6.97
N LYS A 22 -2.35 7.95 7.88
CA LYS A 22 -1.82 7.60 9.21
C LYS A 22 -1.13 6.25 9.26
N LYS A 23 -1.44 5.37 8.33
CA LYS A 23 -0.88 4.02 8.33
C LYS A 23 -0.74 3.49 6.91
N MET A 24 0.39 2.86 6.63
CA MET A 24 0.68 2.18 5.37
C MET A 24 1.21 0.79 5.68
N ILE A 25 0.70 -0.21 4.98
CA ILE A 25 1.12 -1.60 5.13
C ILE A 25 1.57 -2.11 3.77
N LEU A 26 2.75 -2.72 3.75
CA LEU A 26 3.31 -3.38 2.57
C LEU A 26 2.76 -4.79 2.50
N PHE A 27 2.31 -5.22 1.32
CA PHE A 27 1.87 -6.59 1.11
C PHE A 27 2.36 -7.08 -0.25
N GLY A 28 1.95 -8.29 -0.66
CA GLY A 28 2.34 -8.86 -1.94
C GLY A 28 3.78 -9.34 -1.97
N SER A 29 4.40 -9.32 -3.16
CA SER A 29 5.72 -9.89 -3.37
C SER A 29 6.81 -9.28 -2.48
N TYR A 30 6.75 -7.98 -2.26
CA TYR A 30 7.73 -7.32 -1.39
C TYR A 30 7.61 -7.77 0.07
N ALA A 31 6.39 -7.96 0.55
CA ALA A 31 6.18 -8.44 1.92
C ALA A 31 6.59 -9.90 2.10
N ARG A 32 6.47 -10.70 1.02
CA ARG A 32 6.86 -12.12 1.05
C ARG A 32 8.35 -12.34 0.83
N GLY A 33 9.10 -11.30 0.49
CA GLY A 33 10.50 -11.45 0.13
C GLY A 33 10.73 -12.07 -1.24
N GLU A 34 9.74 -12.01 -2.11
CA GLU A 34 9.77 -12.60 -3.46
C GLU A 34 9.83 -11.55 -4.57
N ALA A 35 10.06 -10.29 -4.23
CA ALA A 35 10.08 -9.22 -5.20
C ALA A 35 11.24 -9.34 -6.18
N SER A 36 11.00 -8.94 -7.43
CA SER A 36 12.03 -8.78 -8.45
C SER A 36 12.08 -7.31 -8.85
N GLU A 37 13.03 -6.96 -9.72
CA GLU A 37 13.13 -5.58 -10.21
C GLU A 37 11.88 -5.12 -10.96
N GLU A 38 11.12 -6.06 -11.51
CA GLU A 38 9.90 -5.76 -12.26
C GLU A 38 8.64 -5.81 -11.40
N SER A 39 8.75 -6.20 -10.14
CA SER A 39 7.58 -6.30 -9.25
C SER A 39 7.02 -4.93 -8.91
N ASP A 40 5.69 -4.83 -8.91
CA ASP A 40 4.99 -3.67 -8.39
C ASP A 40 5.07 -3.69 -6.86
N ILE A 41 4.93 -2.52 -6.26
CA ILE A 41 4.89 -2.41 -4.81
C ILE A 41 3.44 -2.24 -4.39
N ASP A 42 2.96 -3.13 -3.54
CA ASP A 42 1.56 -3.17 -3.13
C ASP A 42 1.39 -2.65 -1.71
N PHE A 43 0.51 -1.67 -1.54
CA PHE A 43 0.24 -1.08 -0.23
C PHE A 43 -1.22 -1.17 0.14
N LEU A 44 -1.45 -1.40 1.43
CA LEU A 44 -2.71 -1.07 2.09
C LEU A 44 -2.50 0.27 2.80
N TYR A 45 -3.46 1.17 2.71
CA TYR A 45 -3.38 2.44 3.41
C TYR A 45 -4.66 2.73 4.17
N GLN A 46 -4.53 3.48 5.26
CA GLN A 46 -5.67 3.88 6.05
C GLN A 46 -6.32 5.11 5.39
N HIS A 47 -7.49 4.90 4.79
CA HIS A 47 -8.23 5.95 4.11
C HIS A 47 -8.84 6.93 5.11
N GLU A 48 -9.39 6.41 6.21
CA GLU A 48 -10.04 7.22 7.24
C GLU A 48 -9.07 8.24 7.85
N GLY A 49 -9.52 9.47 7.93
CA GLY A 49 -8.72 10.56 8.49
C GLY A 49 -7.68 11.13 7.53
N SER A 50 -7.58 10.60 6.31
CA SER A 50 -6.62 11.10 5.32
C SER A 50 -7.24 12.15 4.41
N LYS A 51 -6.37 12.82 3.63
CA LYS A 51 -6.79 13.73 2.57
C LYS A 51 -7.05 12.99 1.25
N VAL A 52 -6.88 11.68 1.24
CA VAL A 52 -7.07 10.84 0.05
C VAL A 52 -8.56 10.53 -0.08
N LYS A 53 -9.30 11.42 -0.72
CA LYS A 53 -10.76 11.32 -0.88
C LYS A 53 -11.13 11.42 -2.35
N GLY A 54 -11.83 10.42 -2.88
CA GLY A 54 -12.24 10.39 -4.27
C GLY A 54 -11.12 9.93 -5.20
N LEU A 55 -11.47 9.65 -6.44
CA LEU A 55 -10.58 9.04 -7.42
C LEU A 55 -9.37 9.90 -7.76
N ILE A 56 -9.56 11.21 -7.86
CA ILE A 56 -8.45 12.12 -8.21
C ILE A 56 -7.40 12.15 -7.11
N SER A 57 -7.83 12.22 -5.85
CA SER A 57 -6.90 12.23 -4.71
C SER A 57 -6.14 10.91 -4.59
N VAL A 58 -6.83 9.79 -4.81
CA VAL A 58 -6.20 8.46 -4.80
C VAL A 58 -5.11 8.39 -5.87
N GLU A 59 -5.43 8.86 -7.08
CA GLU A 59 -4.48 8.83 -8.19
C GLU A 59 -3.27 9.73 -7.92
N ARG A 60 -3.48 10.90 -7.34
CA ARG A 60 -2.38 11.80 -6.95
C ARG A 60 -1.49 11.17 -5.88
N PHE A 61 -2.09 10.51 -4.91
CA PHE A 61 -1.35 9.81 -3.86
C PHE A 61 -0.52 8.68 -4.46
N ARG A 62 -1.13 7.87 -5.31
CA ARG A 62 -0.44 6.79 -6.00
C ARG A 62 0.75 7.29 -6.82
N GLN A 63 0.55 8.34 -7.60
CA GLN A 63 1.62 8.93 -8.41
C GLN A 63 2.76 9.49 -7.56
N ALA A 64 2.43 10.13 -6.44
CA ALA A 64 3.45 10.64 -5.53
C ALA A 64 4.29 9.51 -4.94
N LEU A 65 3.65 8.39 -4.59
CA LEU A 65 4.36 7.20 -4.12
C LEU A 65 5.24 6.62 -5.22
N GLU A 66 4.75 6.55 -6.45
CA GLU A 66 5.52 6.06 -7.58
C GLU A 66 6.76 6.92 -7.83
N GLN A 67 6.63 8.24 -7.72
CA GLN A 67 7.76 9.14 -7.86
C GLN A 67 8.79 8.95 -6.76
N ALA A 68 8.33 8.74 -5.53
CA ALA A 68 9.21 8.53 -4.39
C ALA A 68 9.99 7.22 -4.50
N LEU A 69 9.39 6.20 -5.11
CA LEU A 69 9.97 4.85 -5.17
C LEU A 69 10.57 4.52 -6.54
N GLY A 70 10.18 5.23 -7.59
CA GLY A 70 10.63 4.93 -8.95
C GLY A 70 10.09 3.61 -9.48
N LYS A 71 8.96 3.14 -8.95
CA LYS A 71 8.33 1.89 -9.33
C LYS A 71 6.82 2.05 -9.35
N ARG A 72 6.14 1.13 -10.03
CA ARG A 72 4.67 1.07 -10.01
C ARG A 72 4.17 0.72 -8.61
N VAL A 73 3.09 1.37 -8.25
CA VAL A 73 2.46 1.19 -6.93
C VAL A 73 0.99 0.83 -7.12
N ASP A 74 0.55 -0.20 -6.43
CA ASP A 74 -0.86 -0.56 -6.30
C ASP A 74 -1.32 -0.18 -4.90
N LEU A 75 -2.50 0.44 -4.81
CA LEU A 75 -3.07 0.89 -3.54
C LEU A 75 -4.42 0.25 -3.30
N ILE A 76 -4.61 -0.26 -2.08
CA ILE A 76 -5.90 -0.75 -1.61
C ILE A 76 -6.14 -0.10 -0.26
N SER A 77 -7.33 0.49 -0.05
CA SER A 77 -7.64 1.03 1.26
C SER A 77 -7.95 -0.10 2.23
N MET A 78 -7.56 0.07 3.48
CA MET A 78 -7.84 -0.92 4.53
C MET A 78 -9.34 -1.11 4.72
N GLU A 79 -10.09 -0.03 4.59
CA GLU A 79 -11.55 -0.05 4.74
C GLU A 79 -12.21 -0.88 3.62
N SER A 80 -11.67 -0.79 2.39
CA SER A 80 -12.14 -1.64 1.29
C SER A 80 -11.83 -3.11 1.53
N LEU A 81 -10.75 -3.40 2.22
CA LEU A 81 -10.39 -4.77 2.56
C LEU A 81 -11.42 -5.42 3.49
N ASP A 82 -11.93 -4.67 4.45
CA ASP A 82 -12.97 -5.16 5.35
C ASP A 82 -14.25 -5.51 4.58
N VAL A 83 -14.64 -4.67 3.64
CA VAL A 83 -15.80 -4.96 2.77
C VAL A 83 -15.55 -6.21 1.93
N ALA A 84 -14.35 -6.33 1.35
CA ALA A 84 -13.99 -7.51 0.54
C ALA A 84 -13.99 -8.79 1.37
N TYR A 85 -13.58 -8.71 2.63
CA TYR A 85 -13.55 -9.88 3.53
C TYR A 85 -14.94 -10.47 3.73
N ASN A 86 -15.97 -9.64 3.73
CA ASN A 86 -17.36 -10.09 3.91
C ASN A 86 -17.98 -10.68 2.63
N GLN A 87 -17.24 -10.69 1.53
CA GLN A 87 -17.69 -11.25 0.25
C GLN A 87 -16.96 -12.57 0.00
N GLU A 88 -17.70 -13.68 0.00
CA GLU A 88 -17.13 -15.03 -0.10
C GLU A 88 -16.15 -15.19 -1.26
N HIS A 89 -16.49 -14.66 -2.43
CA HIS A 89 -15.66 -14.82 -3.62
C HIS A 89 -14.31 -14.07 -3.52
N ARG A 90 -14.14 -13.21 -2.55
CA ARG A 90 -12.89 -12.47 -2.33
C ARG A 90 -12.12 -12.92 -1.09
N LYS A 91 -12.69 -13.83 -0.33
CA LYS A 91 -12.08 -14.28 0.91
C LYS A 91 -10.67 -14.80 0.72
N PHE A 92 -10.44 -15.55 -0.33
CA PHE A 92 -9.12 -16.11 -0.64
C PHE A 92 -8.08 -15.01 -0.82
N ILE A 93 -8.42 -13.95 -1.55
CA ILE A 93 -7.51 -12.82 -1.80
C ILE A 93 -7.21 -12.10 -0.49
N VAL A 94 -8.24 -11.86 0.32
CA VAL A 94 -8.10 -11.16 1.60
C VAL A 94 -7.22 -11.96 2.56
N ASP A 95 -7.41 -13.26 2.64
CA ASP A 95 -6.60 -14.12 3.50
C ASP A 95 -5.14 -14.11 3.07
N GLY A 96 -4.88 -14.13 1.77
CA GLY A 96 -3.52 -14.03 1.24
C GLY A 96 -2.85 -12.70 1.60
N ILE A 97 -3.58 -11.60 1.54
CA ILE A 97 -3.07 -10.29 1.92
C ILE A 97 -2.78 -10.24 3.42
N ARG A 98 -3.69 -10.75 4.24
CA ARG A 98 -3.55 -10.71 5.70
C ARG A 98 -2.39 -11.54 6.22
N SER A 99 -2.02 -12.62 5.55
CA SER A 99 -0.97 -13.51 6.02
C SER A 99 0.43 -13.01 5.73
N ASN A 100 0.61 -12.08 4.78
CA ASN A 100 1.91 -11.58 4.35
C ASN A 100 1.87 -10.06 4.23
N LYS A 101 2.01 -9.38 5.38
CA LYS A 101 1.96 -7.93 5.41
C LYS A 101 2.95 -7.38 6.42
N GLU A 102 3.43 -6.17 6.17
CA GLU A 102 4.39 -5.50 7.03
C GLU A 102 4.06 -4.02 7.13
N ILE A 103 3.97 -3.49 8.36
CA ILE A 103 3.69 -2.08 8.58
C ILE A 103 4.95 -1.29 8.20
N VAL A 104 4.84 -0.36 7.25
CA VAL A 104 5.96 0.47 6.80
C VAL A 104 5.79 1.94 7.18
N PHE A 105 4.62 2.34 7.66
CA PHE A 105 4.36 3.70 8.15
C PHE A 105 3.23 3.66 9.16
N GLY A 106 3.38 4.36 10.25
CA GLY A 106 2.39 4.42 11.34
C GLY A 106 2.69 3.48 12.49
#